data_f902aa1456caee84d1e0cce15867fa0d
#
_entry.id   f902aa1456caee84d1e0cce15867fa0d
#
_cell.length_a   1.000
_cell.length_b   1.000
_cell.length_c   1.000
_cell.angle_alpha   90.00
_cell.angle_beta   90.00
_cell.angle_gamma   90.00
#
_symmetry.space_group_name_H-M   'P 1'
#
loop_
_entity.id
_entity.type
_entity.pdbx_description
1 polymer ?
#
loop_
_entity_poly.entity_id
_entity_poly.type
_entity_poly.pdbx_seq_one_letter_code
_entity_poly.pdbx_strand_id
1 'polypeptide(L)'
;MNNDKRFEGLWNAIAEKRYKHFITYAVDQESVWLLANKDGFATMDVDGYIHLLVWPSKEFADAYSDAYSKEDTPVEMDIHEFCERCEELMDDKEIRFMVFPTGKDVWIVSTEGLLSDLTEELERVE
;
A
#
# COMPACT_ATOMS: atom_id res chain seq x y z
N MET A 1 -0.94 -13.13 -17.28
CA MET A 1 -0.37 -12.56 -17.60
C MET A 1 0.49 -11.59 -17.13
N ASN A 2 1.19 -11.71 -16.21
CA ASN A 2 2.07 -10.78 -15.65
C ASN A 2 3.40 -10.78 -16.31
N ASN A 3 3.37 -10.98 -17.63
CA ASN A 3 4.59 -10.90 -18.38
C ASN A 3 4.78 -9.51 -18.92
N ASP A 4 3.93 -8.59 -18.50
CA ASP A 4 4.05 -7.20 -18.91
C ASP A 4 5.35 -6.65 -18.34
N LYS A 5 6.16 -6.03 -19.17
CA LYS A 5 7.43 -5.46 -18.76
C LYS A 5 7.24 -4.34 -17.73
N ARG A 6 6.11 -3.62 -17.82
CA ARG A 6 5.85 -2.58 -16.84
C ARG A 6 5.59 -3.16 -15.46
N PHE A 7 4.87 -4.30 -15.42
CA PHE A 7 4.65 -4.98 -14.15
C PHE A 7 5.99 -5.40 -13.54
N GLU A 8 6.82 -6.07 -14.34
CA GLU A 8 8.11 -6.57 -13.85
C GLU A 8 9.04 -5.43 -13.45
N GLY A 9 9.01 -4.34 -14.22
CA GLY A 9 9.84 -3.19 -13.92
C GLY A 9 9.49 -2.56 -12.58
N LEU A 10 8.20 -2.44 -12.29
CA LEU A 10 7.75 -1.89 -11.02
C LEU A 10 7.97 -2.87 -9.87
N TRP A 11 7.64 -4.15 -10.11
CA TRP A 11 7.82 -5.16 -9.07
C TRP A 11 9.27 -5.24 -8.61
N ASN A 12 10.22 -5.05 -9.54
CA ASN A 12 11.65 -5.15 -9.25
C ASN A 12 12.33 -3.81 -8.99
N ALA A 13 11.57 -2.72 -9.00
CA ALA A 13 12.14 -1.40 -8.76
C ALA A 13 12.54 -1.25 -7.29
N ILE A 14 13.40 -0.28 -7.01
CA ILE A 14 13.79 0.01 -5.63
C ILE A 14 12.57 0.57 -4.87
N ALA A 15 12.61 0.46 -3.56
CA ALA A 15 11.47 0.82 -2.72
C ALA A 15 11.02 2.26 -2.90
N GLU A 16 11.96 3.20 -3.04
CA GLU A 16 11.62 4.60 -3.23
C GLU A 16 10.80 4.81 -4.50
N LYS A 17 11.17 4.14 -5.58
CA LYS A 17 10.45 4.27 -6.84
C LYS A 17 9.06 3.67 -6.73
N ARG A 18 8.94 2.53 -6.04
CA ARG A 18 7.64 1.91 -5.81
C ARG A 18 6.74 2.81 -4.98
N TYR A 19 7.31 3.49 -3.98
CA TYR A 19 6.53 4.40 -3.15
C TYR A 19 5.98 5.56 -3.98
N LYS A 20 6.83 6.17 -4.80
CA LYS A 20 6.39 7.29 -5.63
C LYS A 20 5.30 6.86 -6.62
N HIS A 21 5.46 5.67 -7.18
CA HIS A 21 4.45 5.12 -8.08
C HIS A 21 3.13 4.90 -7.34
N PHE A 22 3.20 4.37 -6.11
CA PHE A 22 2.01 4.13 -5.31
C PHE A 22 1.23 5.43 -5.13
N ILE A 23 1.91 6.49 -4.70
CA ILE A 23 1.24 7.76 -4.42
C ILE A 23 0.53 8.29 -5.68
N THR A 24 1.24 8.31 -6.80
CA THR A 24 0.70 8.84 -8.05
C THR A 24 -0.44 7.99 -8.59
N TYR A 25 -0.23 6.68 -8.62
CA TYR A 25 -1.19 5.77 -9.26
C TYR A 25 -2.44 5.59 -8.41
N ALA A 26 -2.30 5.49 -7.09
CA ALA A 26 -3.45 5.34 -6.21
C ALA A 26 -4.37 6.56 -6.31
N VAL A 27 -3.80 7.75 -6.39
CA VAL A 27 -4.59 8.96 -6.55
C VAL A 27 -5.25 9.00 -7.93
N ASP A 28 -4.51 8.63 -8.97
CA ASP A 28 -5.04 8.61 -10.33
C ASP A 28 -6.21 7.63 -10.45
N GLN A 29 -6.10 6.47 -9.85
CA GLN A 29 -7.14 5.45 -9.90
C GLN A 29 -8.19 5.61 -8.79
N GLU A 30 -7.96 6.52 -7.86
CA GLU A 30 -8.83 6.77 -6.72
C GLU A 30 -9.04 5.54 -5.85
N SER A 31 -8.03 4.69 -5.76
CA SER A 31 -8.12 3.41 -5.05
C SER A 31 -6.81 3.04 -4.38
N VAL A 32 -6.92 2.40 -3.22
CA VAL A 32 -5.81 1.76 -2.55
C VAL A 32 -6.17 0.29 -2.38
N TRP A 33 -5.21 -0.60 -2.63
CA TRP A 33 -5.45 -2.04 -2.50
C TRP A 33 -4.76 -2.60 -1.28
N LEU A 34 -5.48 -3.43 -0.53
CA LEU A 34 -4.97 -4.10 0.66
C LEU A 34 -5.20 -5.60 0.48
N LEU A 35 -4.70 -6.39 1.42
CA LEU A 35 -5.02 -7.81 1.48
C LEU A 35 -5.80 -8.05 2.76
N ALA A 36 -6.75 -8.97 2.72
CA ALA A 36 -7.57 -9.26 3.88
C ALA A 36 -7.93 -10.73 3.96
N ASN A 37 -8.21 -11.19 5.16
CA ASN A 37 -8.75 -12.51 5.40
C ASN A 37 -9.86 -12.36 6.45
N LYS A 38 -10.36 -13.48 6.97
CA LYS A 38 -11.46 -13.45 7.92
C LYS A 38 -11.15 -12.66 9.19
N ASP A 39 -9.89 -12.48 9.51
CA ASP A 39 -9.48 -11.78 10.73
C ASP A 39 -9.21 -10.29 10.49
N GLY A 40 -9.32 -9.81 9.27
CA GLY A 40 -9.11 -8.41 8.94
C GLY A 40 -8.01 -8.19 7.93
N PHE A 41 -7.46 -6.98 7.90
CA PHE A 41 -6.43 -6.64 6.92
C PHE A 41 -5.08 -7.25 7.30
N ALA A 42 -4.32 -7.64 6.28
CA ALA A 42 -3.00 -8.21 6.47
C ALA A 42 -2.06 -7.15 7.03
N THR A 43 -1.31 -7.54 8.04
CA THR A 43 -0.32 -6.67 8.67
C THR A 43 0.97 -7.43 8.87
N MET A 44 2.04 -6.70 9.14
CA MET A 44 3.31 -7.31 9.49
C MET A 44 3.86 -6.59 10.72
N ASP A 45 4.16 -7.37 11.77
CA ASP A 45 4.67 -6.80 13.01
C ASP A 45 6.20 -6.84 12.97
N VAL A 46 6.81 -5.68 13.08
CA VAL A 46 8.27 -5.56 13.07
C VAL A 46 8.68 -4.52 14.11
N ASP A 47 9.58 -4.90 14.99
CA ASP A 47 10.17 -3.99 15.98
C ASP A 47 9.13 -3.26 16.84
N GLY A 48 8.04 -3.94 17.17
CA GLY A 48 7.01 -3.36 18.03
C GLY A 48 5.99 -2.50 17.31
N TYR A 49 6.11 -2.40 15.98
CA TYR A 49 5.16 -1.63 15.19
C TYR A 49 4.32 -2.56 14.32
N ILE A 50 3.05 -2.21 14.15
CA ILE A 50 2.14 -2.94 13.26
C ILE A 50 2.14 -2.21 11.92
N HIS A 51 2.47 -2.93 10.86
CA HIS A 51 2.53 -2.34 9.53
C HIS A 51 1.37 -2.84 8.69
N LEU A 52 0.53 -1.92 8.20
CA LEU A 52 -0.50 -2.25 7.23
C LEU A 52 0.15 -2.27 5.85
N LEU A 53 -0.20 -3.25 5.04
CA LEU A 53 0.39 -3.43 3.72
C LEU A 53 -0.54 -2.87 2.66
N VAL A 54 -0.03 -2.04 1.75
CA VAL A 54 -0.86 -1.43 0.71
C VAL A 54 -0.16 -1.51 -0.65
N TRP A 55 -0.96 -1.58 -1.72
CA TRP A 55 -0.48 -1.66 -3.10
C TRP A 55 -1.28 -0.72 -3.98
N PRO A 56 -0.71 -0.32 -5.14
CA PRO A 56 -1.41 0.60 -6.03
C PRO A 56 -2.47 -0.07 -6.90
N SER A 57 -2.42 -1.40 -7.07
CA SER A 57 -3.36 -2.09 -7.93
C SER A 57 -3.59 -3.52 -7.47
N LYS A 58 -4.67 -4.11 -7.96
CA LYS A 58 -5.02 -5.49 -7.65
C LYS A 58 -3.93 -6.46 -8.09
N GLU A 59 -3.31 -6.20 -9.25
CA GLU A 59 -2.27 -7.08 -9.78
C GLU A 59 -1.12 -7.26 -8.81
N PHE A 60 -0.67 -6.17 -8.22
CA PHE A 60 0.47 -6.22 -7.30
C PHE A 60 0.07 -6.85 -5.97
N ALA A 61 -1.14 -6.56 -5.49
CA ALA A 61 -1.64 -7.21 -4.27
C ALA A 61 -1.77 -8.72 -4.48
N ASP A 62 -2.31 -9.14 -5.63
CA ASP A 62 -2.42 -10.56 -5.98
C ASP A 62 -1.05 -11.22 -6.03
N ALA A 63 -0.07 -10.57 -6.65
CA ALA A 63 1.26 -11.14 -6.79
C ALA A 63 1.91 -11.36 -5.42
N TYR A 64 1.72 -10.39 -4.52
CA TYR A 64 2.26 -10.54 -3.18
C TYR A 64 1.56 -11.67 -2.42
N SER A 65 0.24 -11.76 -2.54
CA SER A 65 -0.53 -12.82 -1.91
C SER A 65 -0.08 -14.18 -2.41
N ASP A 66 0.08 -14.33 -3.73
CA ASP A 66 0.51 -15.59 -4.31
C ASP A 66 1.88 -16.02 -3.80
N ALA A 67 2.77 -15.07 -3.56
CA ALA A 67 4.13 -15.38 -3.16
C ALA A 67 4.27 -15.59 -1.66
N TYR A 68 3.53 -14.84 -0.84
CA TYR A 68 3.82 -14.78 0.58
C TYR A 68 2.64 -14.99 1.53
N SER A 69 1.41 -14.81 1.06
CA SER A 69 0.30 -14.73 1.97
C SER A 69 -0.94 -15.37 1.37
N LYS A 70 -0.83 -16.60 0.98
CA LYS A 70 -1.78 -17.28 0.10
C LYS A 70 -3.24 -17.31 0.55
N GLU A 71 -3.47 -17.07 1.83
CA GLU A 71 -4.84 -17.07 2.35
C GLU A 71 -5.51 -15.71 2.27
N ASP A 72 -4.76 -14.68 1.91
CA ASP A 72 -5.31 -13.32 1.88
C ASP A 72 -5.78 -12.98 0.47
N THR A 73 -6.83 -12.16 0.39
CA THR A 73 -7.36 -11.75 -0.92
C THR A 73 -7.33 -10.24 -1.04
N PRO A 74 -7.15 -9.72 -2.28
CA PRO A 74 -7.12 -8.28 -2.49
C PRO A 74 -8.46 -7.62 -2.20
N VAL A 75 -8.40 -6.46 -1.57
CA VAL A 75 -9.58 -5.65 -1.25
C VAL A 75 -9.29 -4.22 -1.69
N GLU A 76 -10.21 -3.65 -2.43
CA GLU A 76 -10.09 -2.26 -2.89
C GLU A 76 -10.74 -1.33 -1.90
N MET A 77 -10.08 -0.20 -1.62
CA MET A 77 -10.65 0.83 -0.78
C MET A 77 -10.57 2.15 -1.52
N ASP A 78 -11.67 2.91 -1.55
CA ASP A 78 -11.68 4.23 -2.16
C ASP A 78 -10.63 5.12 -1.50
N ILE A 79 -9.95 5.95 -2.28
CA ILE A 79 -8.84 6.78 -1.78
C ILE A 79 -9.30 7.74 -0.68
N HIS A 80 -10.51 8.27 -0.79
CA HIS A 80 -11.01 9.20 0.23
C HIS A 80 -11.35 8.47 1.52
N GLU A 81 -11.92 7.27 1.41
CA GLU A 81 -12.16 6.44 2.58
C GLU A 81 -10.84 6.06 3.24
N PHE A 82 -9.84 5.73 2.43
CA PHE A 82 -8.52 5.37 2.96
C PHE A 82 -7.92 6.53 3.75
N CYS A 83 -8.01 7.74 3.22
CA CYS A 83 -7.50 8.92 3.91
C CYS A 83 -8.24 9.17 5.23
N GLU A 84 -9.57 8.96 5.24
CA GLU A 84 -10.33 9.10 6.47
C GLU A 84 -9.90 8.09 7.52
N ARG A 85 -9.62 6.85 7.10
CA ARG A 85 -9.12 5.83 8.01
C ARG A 85 -7.75 6.19 8.56
N CYS A 86 -6.91 6.77 7.72
CA CYS A 86 -5.60 7.24 8.18
C CYS A 86 -5.75 8.33 9.24
N GLU A 87 -6.71 9.23 9.07
CA GLU A 87 -6.95 10.26 10.07
C GLU A 87 -7.37 9.66 11.40
N GLU A 88 -8.17 8.60 11.37
CA GLU A 88 -8.59 7.91 12.58
C GLU A 88 -7.42 7.22 13.29
N LEU A 89 -6.41 6.82 12.53
CA LEU A 89 -5.26 6.11 13.07
C LEU A 89 -4.11 7.03 13.48
N MET A 90 -4.25 8.34 13.26
CA MET A 90 -3.13 9.27 13.44
C MET A 90 -2.54 9.28 14.85
N ASP A 91 -3.37 9.04 15.86
CA ASP A 91 -2.90 9.08 17.21
C ASP A 91 -2.26 7.76 17.67
N ASP A 92 -2.40 6.70 16.86
CA ASP A 92 -1.82 5.42 17.21
C ASP A 92 -0.43 5.32 16.58
N LYS A 93 0.58 5.70 17.34
CA LYS A 93 1.95 5.76 16.83
C LYS A 93 2.57 4.38 16.62
N GLU A 94 1.90 3.31 17.04
CA GLU A 94 2.42 1.97 16.81
C GLU A 94 2.03 1.45 15.44
N ILE A 95 1.13 2.13 14.73
CA ILE A 95 0.70 1.72 13.40
C ILE A 95 1.47 2.50 12.34
N ARG A 96 2.02 1.78 11.37
CA ARG A 96 2.72 2.36 10.24
C ARG A 96 2.25 1.66 8.97
N PHE A 97 2.76 2.09 7.84
CA PHE A 97 2.42 1.48 6.56
C PHE A 97 3.67 0.96 5.88
N MET A 98 3.54 -0.22 5.29
CA MET A 98 4.56 -0.79 4.43
C MET A 98 3.98 -0.69 3.03
N VAL A 99 4.54 0.21 2.22
CA VAL A 99 3.94 0.60 0.95
C VAL A 99 4.55 -0.18 -0.20
N PHE A 100 3.69 -0.86 -0.93
CA PHE A 100 4.04 -1.60 -2.14
C PHE A 100 5.16 -2.62 -1.88
N PRO A 101 4.98 -3.51 -0.87
CA PRO A 101 6.00 -4.53 -0.63
C PRO A 101 6.01 -5.59 -1.74
N THR A 102 7.19 -6.05 -2.09
CA THR A 102 7.36 -7.07 -3.13
C THR A 102 8.27 -8.22 -2.67
N GLY A 103 8.59 -8.25 -1.36
CA GLY A 103 9.46 -9.30 -0.84
C GLY A 103 10.94 -8.94 -0.82
N LYS A 104 11.26 -7.71 -1.24
CA LYS A 104 12.63 -7.24 -1.23
C LYS A 104 12.75 -6.12 -0.22
N ASP A 105 13.46 -5.05 -0.57
CA ASP A 105 13.51 -3.86 0.27
C ASP A 105 12.10 -3.30 0.45
N VAL A 106 11.84 -2.64 1.57
CA VAL A 106 10.51 -2.13 1.87
C VAL A 106 10.57 -0.63 2.11
N TRP A 107 9.45 0.04 1.89
CA TRP A 107 9.30 1.46 2.20
C TRP A 107 8.30 1.55 3.34
N ILE A 108 8.78 1.99 4.49
CA ILE A 108 7.94 2.13 5.68
C ILE A 108 7.72 3.61 5.92
N VAL A 109 6.46 3.99 6.15
CA VAL A 109 6.11 5.37 6.36
C VAL A 109 5.10 5.44 7.51
N SER A 110 5.14 6.55 8.27
CA SER A 110 4.16 6.76 9.33
C SER A 110 2.79 7.04 8.71
N THR A 111 1.75 6.86 9.51
CA THR A 111 0.39 7.18 9.06
C THR A 111 0.31 8.65 8.64
N GLU A 112 0.91 9.54 9.42
CA GLU A 112 0.91 10.96 9.12
C GLU A 112 1.63 11.26 7.81
N GLY A 113 2.79 10.64 7.61
CA GLY A 113 3.57 10.86 6.38
C GLY A 113 2.84 10.40 5.15
N LEU A 114 2.22 9.21 5.22
CA LEU A 114 1.47 8.70 4.08
C LEU A 114 0.27 9.57 3.77
N LEU A 115 -0.49 9.95 4.79
CA LEU A 115 -1.66 10.80 4.61
C LEU A 115 -1.26 12.14 3.99
N SER A 116 -0.15 12.72 4.46
CA SER A 116 0.34 13.98 3.93
C SER A 116 0.69 13.87 2.44
N ASP A 117 1.40 12.80 2.07
CA ASP A 117 1.80 12.62 0.67
C ASP A 117 0.60 12.37 -0.23
N LEU A 118 -0.38 11.59 0.22
CA LEU A 118 -1.58 11.35 -0.58
C LEU A 118 -2.41 12.62 -0.71
N THR A 119 -2.56 13.38 0.37
CA THR A 119 -3.33 14.61 0.35
C THR A 119 -2.70 15.64 -0.60
N GLU A 120 -1.39 15.74 -0.56
CA GLU A 120 -0.67 16.66 -1.44
C GLU A 120 -0.89 16.28 -2.91
N GLU A 121 -0.84 14.99 -3.21
CA GLU A 121 -1.05 14.53 -4.59
C GLU A 121 -2.50 14.76 -5.02
N LEU A 122 -3.47 14.52 -4.12
CA LEU A 122 -4.88 14.78 -4.44
C LEU A 122 -5.10 16.25 -4.76
N GLU A 123 -4.48 17.14 -4.00
CA GLU A 123 -4.60 18.58 -4.24
C GLU A 123 -3.97 18.98 -5.57
N ARG A 124 -2.86 18.32 -5.92
CA ARG A 124 -2.15 18.65 -7.14
C ARG A 124 -2.95 18.33 -8.40
N VAL A 125 -3.76 17.27 -8.37
CA VAL A 125 -4.52 16.85 -9.54
C VAL A 125 -5.95 17.39 -9.57
N GLU A 126 -6.38 18.04 -8.50
CA GLU A 126 -7.69 18.68 -8.49
C GLU A 126 -7.58 20.12 -8.99
#